data_cd6702166741256eec9222ea8e4ee438
#
_entry.id   cd6702166741256eec9222ea8e4ee438
#
_cell.length_a   1.000
_cell.length_b   1.000
_cell.length_c   1.000
_cell.angle_alpha   90.00
_cell.angle_beta   90.00
_cell.angle_gamma   90.00
#
_symmetry.space_group_name_H-M   'P 1'
#
loop_
_entity.id
_entity.type
_entity.pdbx_description
1 polymer ?
#
loop_
_entity_poly.entity_id
_entity_poly.type
_entity_poly.pdbx_seq_one_letter_code
_entity_poly.pdbx_strand_id
1 'polypeptide(L)'
;HTGRYGREFKVSLTDIMKRILKEVPQLYRLRISSIEVTELDDDFITFMKEEPRIARHLHIPLQSGCDSVLQRMHRPYTTQEYYEKIEKIREEIPDVSISCDLIVGFPQETEKEFEETYAFLQKCRFSFLHVFPYSLRNGTVAADMPCQIDPQIKKQRAQKCIALSGKLYDTYQTQWIGKEADVIVEQCKEEGSKGHSSQYFPVTIA
;
A
#
# COMPACT_ATOMS: atom_id res chain seq x y z
N HIS A 1 7.79 -2.24 13.04
CA HIS A 1 7.19 -1.00 12.52
C HIS A 1 8.31 -0.04 12.14
N THR A 2 8.41 0.28 10.85
CA THR A 2 9.40 1.23 10.32
C THR A 2 9.31 2.58 11.01
N GLY A 3 8.12 3.09 11.32
CA GLY A 3 7.91 4.39 11.94
C GLY A 3 8.25 4.52 13.42
N ARG A 4 8.64 3.43 14.06
CA ARG A 4 9.20 3.49 15.42
C ARG A 4 10.70 3.30 15.43
N TYR A 5 11.27 2.92 14.30
CA TYR A 5 12.69 2.69 14.18
C TYR A 5 13.46 4.01 14.31
N GLY A 6 14.48 4.02 15.13
CA GLY A 6 15.34 5.17 15.30
C GLY A 6 14.83 6.28 16.22
N ARG A 7 13.57 6.23 16.70
CA ARG A 7 13.03 7.27 17.61
C ARG A 7 13.87 7.49 18.85
N GLU A 8 14.43 6.43 19.42
CA GLU A 8 15.35 6.50 20.57
C GLU A 8 16.62 7.28 20.24
N PHE A 9 17.04 7.25 18.98
CA PHE A 9 18.25 7.91 18.49
C PHE A 9 17.97 9.22 17.76
N LYS A 10 16.69 9.65 17.69
CA LYS A 10 16.25 10.82 16.89
C LYS A 10 16.65 10.72 15.42
N VAL A 11 16.60 9.52 14.86
CA VAL A 11 16.94 9.21 13.46
C VAL A 11 15.65 8.81 12.73
N SER A 12 15.35 9.42 11.59
CA SER A 12 14.21 9.09 10.75
C SER A 12 14.48 7.86 9.87
N LEU A 13 13.43 7.27 9.30
CA LEU A 13 13.59 6.24 8.27
C LEU A 13 14.37 6.78 7.07
N THR A 14 14.11 8.02 6.67
CA THR A 14 14.79 8.72 5.57
C THR A 14 16.29 8.84 5.83
N ASP A 15 16.71 9.20 7.06
CA ASP A 15 18.13 9.28 7.42
C ASP A 15 18.83 7.92 7.29
N ILE A 16 18.16 6.85 7.71
CA ILE A 16 18.70 5.49 7.59
C ILE A 16 18.85 5.09 6.14
N MET A 17 17.85 5.37 5.30
CA MET A 17 17.92 5.07 3.87
C MET A 17 19.03 5.86 3.18
N LYS A 18 19.17 7.16 3.48
CA LYS A 18 20.27 8.00 3.01
C LYS A 18 21.63 7.41 3.42
N ARG A 19 21.74 6.95 4.66
CA ARG A 19 22.98 6.32 5.16
C ARG A 19 23.27 4.98 4.48
N ILE A 20 22.28 4.10 4.32
CA ILE A 20 22.45 2.82 3.61
C ILE A 20 22.98 3.05 2.20
N LEU A 21 22.35 3.96 1.45
CA LEU A 21 22.74 4.25 0.06
C LEU A 21 24.10 4.92 -0.06
N LYS A 22 24.54 5.64 0.97
CA LYS A 22 25.90 6.22 1.06
C LYS A 22 26.94 5.17 1.38
N GLU A 23 26.69 4.29 2.35
CA GLU A 23 27.66 3.28 2.80
C GLU A 23 27.72 2.07 1.85
N VAL A 24 26.67 1.83 1.07
CA VAL A 24 26.58 0.73 0.09
C VAL A 24 26.32 1.30 -1.31
N PRO A 25 27.30 1.98 -1.93
CA PRO A 25 27.09 2.67 -3.22
C PRO A 25 26.75 1.73 -4.37
N GLN A 26 27.11 0.45 -4.30
CA GLN A 26 26.77 -0.60 -5.27
C GLN A 26 25.33 -1.11 -5.15
N LEU A 27 24.56 -0.69 -4.14
CA LEU A 27 23.15 -1.08 -4.00
C LEU A 27 22.35 -0.50 -5.16
N TYR A 28 21.84 -1.37 -6.00
CA TYR A 28 21.11 -0.98 -7.20
C TYR A 28 19.70 -0.48 -6.88
N ARG A 29 18.99 -1.11 -5.94
CA ARG A 29 17.62 -0.73 -5.57
C ARG A 29 17.36 -0.97 -4.09
N LEU A 30 16.74 0.01 -3.45
CA LEU A 30 16.21 -0.08 -2.08
C LEU A 30 14.67 -0.01 -2.15
N ARG A 31 14.00 -1.03 -1.62
CA ARG A 31 12.54 -1.11 -1.57
C ARG A 31 12.05 -1.06 -0.12
N ILE A 32 11.00 -0.27 0.10
CA ILE A 32 10.29 -0.23 1.38
C ILE A 32 9.12 -1.20 1.29
N SER A 33 8.98 -2.12 2.25
CA SER A 33 7.91 -3.12 2.22
C SER A 33 6.55 -2.52 2.60
N SER A 34 6.47 -1.80 3.71
CA SER A 34 5.24 -1.17 4.20
C SER A 34 5.58 0.07 5.00
N ILE A 35 4.81 1.12 4.83
CA ILE A 35 4.98 2.40 5.54
C ILE A 35 3.61 2.97 5.91
N GLU A 36 3.44 3.43 7.15
CA GLU A 36 2.21 4.08 7.57
C GLU A 36 2.08 5.46 6.92
N VAL A 37 0.85 5.85 6.57
CA VAL A 37 0.59 7.14 5.92
C VAL A 37 1.10 8.34 6.72
N THR A 38 1.11 8.23 8.05
CA THR A 38 1.59 9.26 8.97
C THR A 38 3.12 9.41 8.99
N GLU A 39 3.86 8.50 8.38
CA GLU A 39 5.32 8.51 8.31
C GLU A 39 5.85 9.08 6.99
N LEU A 40 4.94 9.37 6.05
CA LEU A 40 5.26 9.94 4.75
C LEU A 40 5.33 11.46 4.86
N ASP A 41 6.41 11.98 5.42
CA ASP A 41 6.67 13.41 5.50
C ASP A 41 7.29 13.97 4.19
N ASP A 42 7.49 15.26 4.15
CA ASP A 42 7.98 15.95 2.95
C ASP A 42 9.45 15.61 2.66
N ASP A 43 10.27 15.37 3.69
CA ASP A 43 11.67 14.92 3.50
C ASP A 43 11.73 13.53 2.86
N PHE A 44 10.85 12.62 3.30
CA PHE A 44 10.72 11.30 2.68
C PHE A 44 10.31 11.39 1.21
N ILE A 45 9.27 12.17 0.90
CA ILE A 45 8.75 12.31 -0.48
C ILE A 45 9.82 12.94 -1.39
N THR A 46 10.48 14.00 -0.92
CA THR A 46 11.58 14.67 -1.65
C THR A 46 12.72 13.68 -1.90
N PHE A 47 13.15 12.96 -0.87
CA PHE A 47 14.22 11.98 -1.01
C PHE A 47 13.85 10.84 -1.97
N MET A 48 12.64 10.32 -1.91
CA MET A 48 12.17 9.31 -2.85
C MET A 48 12.12 9.83 -4.28
N LYS A 49 11.78 11.10 -4.48
CA LYS A 49 11.78 11.76 -5.80
C LYS A 49 13.18 11.87 -6.39
N GLU A 50 14.16 12.32 -5.57
CA GLU A 50 15.51 12.65 -6.01
C GLU A 50 16.43 11.42 -6.12
N GLU A 51 16.21 10.38 -5.34
CA GLU A 51 17.07 9.19 -5.31
C GLU A 51 16.51 8.09 -6.23
N PRO A 52 17.12 7.84 -7.40
CA PRO A 52 16.60 6.86 -8.36
C PRO A 52 16.70 5.41 -7.91
N ARG A 53 17.56 5.10 -6.92
CA ARG A 53 17.69 3.76 -6.35
C ARG A 53 16.56 3.40 -5.39
N ILE A 54 15.71 4.35 -5.00
CA ILE A 54 14.49 4.03 -4.24
C ILE A 54 13.43 3.51 -5.21
N ALA A 55 12.93 2.32 -4.95
CA ALA A 55 11.87 1.71 -5.75
C ALA A 55 10.63 2.61 -5.80
N ARG A 56 10.06 2.79 -6.99
CA ARG A 56 8.87 3.63 -7.24
C ARG A 56 7.57 2.91 -6.84
N HIS A 57 7.58 2.28 -5.68
CA HIS A 57 6.43 1.57 -5.12
C HIS A 57 6.35 1.83 -3.61
N LEU A 58 5.16 2.15 -3.16
CA LEU A 58 4.80 2.28 -1.75
C LEU A 58 3.63 1.36 -1.42
N HIS A 59 3.79 0.56 -0.38
CA HIS A 59 2.69 -0.15 0.24
C HIS A 59 2.26 0.62 1.48
N ILE A 60 1.07 1.25 1.40
CA ILE A 60 0.54 2.14 2.44
C ILE A 60 -0.76 1.51 2.98
N PRO A 61 -0.75 0.84 4.15
CA PRO A 61 -1.94 0.22 4.70
C PRO A 61 -3.06 1.24 4.94
N LEU A 62 -4.21 1.05 4.30
CA LEU A 62 -5.41 1.88 4.47
C LEU A 62 -6.32 1.36 5.58
N GLN A 63 -6.48 0.06 5.65
CA GLN A 63 -7.34 -0.72 6.53
C GLN A 63 -8.84 -0.55 6.26
N SER A 64 -9.39 0.67 6.13
CA SER A 64 -10.77 0.97 5.74
C SER A 64 -10.85 2.32 5.02
N GLY A 65 -11.79 2.48 4.12
CA GLY A 65 -12.09 3.75 3.43
C GLY A 65 -13.28 4.50 4.04
N CYS A 66 -13.64 4.21 5.30
CA CYS A 66 -14.71 4.88 6.04
C CYS A 66 -14.18 5.35 7.41
N ASP A 67 -14.34 6.63 7.72
CA ASP A 67 -13.76 7.26 8.93
C ASP A 67 -14.29 6.64 10.23
N SER A 68 -15.58 6.30 10.31
CA SER A 68 -16.14 5.65 11.50
C SER A 68 -15.54 4.26 11.74
N VAL A 69 -15.20 3.52 10.69
CA VAL A 69 -14.50 2.23 10.78
C VAL A 69 -13.05 2.43 11.20
N LEU A 70 -12.34 3.39 10.59
CA LEU A 70 -10.97 3.75 10.98
C LEU A 70 -10.88 4.14 12.44
N GLN A 71 -11.83 4.92 12.94
CA GLN A 71 -11.92 5.30 14.34
C GLN A 71 -12.10 4.07 15.25
N ARG A 72 -12.99 3.12 14.89
CA ARG A 72 -13.15 1.87 15.63
C ARG A 72 -11.89 0.97 15.58
N MET A 73 -11.11 1.06 14.50
CA MET A 73 -9.80 0.41 14.37
C MET A 73 -8.66 1.15 15.08
N HIS A 74 -8.94 2.29 15.75
CA HIS A 74 -7.97 3.16 16.40
C HIS A 74 -6.87 3.65 15.43
N ARG A 75 -7.24 3.98 14.20
CA ARG A 75 -6.30 4.56 13.23
C ARG A 75 -6.16 6.06 13.47
N PRO A 76 -4.92 6.60 13.46
CA PRO A 76 -4.65 8.00 13.77
C PRO A 76 -4.76 8.92 12.55
N TYR A 77 -5.58 8.58 11.56
CA TYR A 77 -5.79 9.36 10.34
C TYR A 77 -7.24 9.20 9.85
N THR A 78 -7.69 10.16 9.07
CA THR A 78 -8.96 10.14 8.33
C THR A 78 -8.75 9.72 6.88
N THR A 79 -9.83 9.37 6.20
CA THR A 79 -9.81 9.09 4.75
C THR A 79 -9.34 10.29 3.94
N GLN A 80 -9.71 11.51 4.36
CA GLN A 80 -9.31 12.75 3.70
C GLN A 80 -7.79 12.97 3.81
N GLU A 81 -7.22 12.87 5.03
CA GLU A 81 -5.77 13.00 5.25
C GLU A 81 -4.98 11.94 4.47
N TYR A 82 -5.49 10.71 4.44
CA TYR A 82 -4.89 9.63 3.65
C TYR A 82 -4.91 9.97 2.15
N TYR A 83 -6.06 10.42 1.63
CA TYR A 83 -6.20 10.76 0.22
C TYR A 83 -5.29 11.92 -0.21
N GLU A 84 -5.26 13.00 0.58
CA GLU A 84 -4.38 14.15 0.32
C GLU A 84 -2.90 13.74 0.28
N LYS A 85 -2.49 12.84 1.17
CA LYS A 85 -1.13 12.34 1.21
C LYS A 85 -0.78 11.55 -0.05
N ILE A 86 -1.63 10.62 -0.49
CA ILE A 86 -1.33 9.82 -1.69
C ILE A 86 -1.39 10.65 -2.98
N GLU A 87 -2.26 11.66 -3.06
CA GLU A 87 -2.27 12.56 -4.22
C GLU A 87 -1.01 13.42 -4.26
N LYS A 88 -0.58 13.99 -3.11
CA LYS A 88 0.71 14.70 -3.03
C LYS A 88 1.87 13.84 -3.51
N ILE A 89 1.93 12.57 -3.10
CA ILE A 89 2.98 11.64 -3.55
C ILE A 89 2.94 11.45 -5.06
N ARG A 90 1.76 11.33 -5.67
CA ARG A 90 1.60 11.17 -7.12
C ARG A 90 1.97 12.43 -7.90
N GLU A 91 1.66 13.60 -7.36
CA GLU A 91 2.07 14.87 -7.95
C GLU A 91 3.60 15.00 -8.00
N GLU A 92 4.27 14.63 -6.91
CA GLU A 92 5.73 14.70 -6.80
C GLU A 92 6.45 13.56 -7.53
N ILE A 93 5.82 12.37 -7.62
CA ILE A 93 6.39 11.14 -8.19
C ILE A 93 5.34 10.51 -9.11
N PRO A 94 5.16 11.01 -10.35
CA PRO A 94 4.06 10.61 -11.24
C PRO A 94 4.04 9.13 -11.64
N ASP A 95 5.17 8.44 -11.58
CA ASP A 95 5.31 7.02 -11.91
C ASP A 95 5.20 6.08 -10.69
N VAL A 96 4.87 6.62 -9.51
CA VAL A 96 4.76 5.82 -8.30
C VAL A 96 3.59 4.85 -8.35
N SER A 97 3.85 3.62 -7.95
CA SER A 97 2.84 2.60 -7.66
C SER A 97 2.45 2.66 -6.20
N ILE A 98 1.17 2.72 -5.89
CA ILE A 98 0.66 2.70 -4.51
C ILE A 98 -0.28 1.52 -4.35
N SER A 99 0.07 0.61 -3.44
CA SER A 99 -0.78 -0.50 -3.01
C SER A 99 -1.20 -0.33 -1.55
N CYS A 100 -2.28 -1.00 -1.14
CA CYS A 100 -2.73 -0.93 0.25
C CYS A 100 -3.29 -2.25 0.77
N ASP A 101 -3.37 -2.36 2.11
CA ASP A 101 -4.15 -3.38 2.80
C ASP A 101 -5.55 -2.86 3.11
N LEU A 102 -6.54 -3.72 2.94
CA LEU A 102 -7.94 -3.49 3.27
C LEU A 102 -8.48 -4.61 4.14
N ILE A 103 -9.14 -4.27 5.22
CA ILE A 103 -9.91 -5.21 6.05
C ILE A 103 -11.39 -4.93 5.80
N VAL A 104 -12.16 -5.96 5.42
CA VAL A 104 -13.61 -5.88 5.26
C VAL A 104 -14.33 -6.71 6.32
N GLY A 105 -15.52 -6.26 6.74
CA GLY A 105 -16.30 -6.94 7.76
C GLY A 105 -15.71 -6.81 9.15
N PHE A 106 -15.08 -5.68 9.47
CA PHE A 106 -14.69 -5.34 10.82
C PHE A 106 -15.95 -5.29 11.71
N PRO A 107 -15.87 -5.62 13.03
CA PRO A 107 -17.03 -5.58 13.90
C PRO A 107 -17.83 -4.28 13.76
N GLN A 108 -19.16 -4.39 13.69
CA GLN A 108 -20.12 -3.30 13.52
C GLN A 108 -20.07 -2.58 12.15
N GLU A 109 -19.28 -3.05 11.17
CA GLU A 109 -19.25 -2.46 9.84
C GLU A 109 -20.61 -2.63 9.14
N THR A 110 -21.35 -1.53 8.97
CA THR A 110 -22.62 -1.51 8.26
C THR A 110 -22.44 -1.62 6.75
N GLU A 111 -23.52 -1.88 6.02
CA GLU A 111 -23.48 -1.88 4.55
C GLU A 111 -23.13 -0.49 4.00
N LYS A 112 -23.67 0.57 4.60
CA LYS A 112 -23.35 1.94 4.20
C LYS A 112 -21.85 2.25 4.35
N GLU A 113 -21.23 1.86 5.46
CA GLU A 113 -19.79 2.05 5.69
C GLU A 113 -18.93 1.24 4.73
N PHE A 114 -19.39 0.05 4.37
CA PHE A 114 -18.73 -0.75 3.33
C PHE A 114 -18.82 -0.08 1.95
N GLU A 115 -19.99 0.46 1.55
CA GLU A 115 -20.12 1.18 0.29
C GLU A 115 -19.29 2.47 0.27
N GLU A 116 -19.19 3.20 1.38
CA GLU A 116 -18.26 4.33 1.53
C GLU A 116 -16.81 3.89 1.29
N THR A 117 -16.39 2.78 1.91
CA THR A 117 -15.07 2.18 1.69
C THR A 117 -14.86 1.82 0.22
N TYR A 118 -15.84 1.17 -0.41
CA TYR A 118 -15.73 0.77 -1.82
C TYR A 118 -15.58 1.97 -2.76
N ALA A 119 -16.37 3.03 -2.55
CA ALA A 119 -16.28 4.27 -3.31
C ALA A 119 -14.91 4.97 -3.10
N PHE A 120 -14.41 4.97 -1.88
CA PHE A 120 -13.10 5.54 -1.55
C PHE A 120 -11.96 4.80 -2.26
N LEU A 121 -12.00 3.46 -2.32
CA LEU A 121 -11.01 2.66 -3.05
C LEU A 121 -10.96 3.01 -4.53
N GLN A 122 -12.12 3.23 -5.16
CA GLN A 122 -12.21 3.66 -6.56
C GLN A 122 -11.60 5.05 -6.75
N LYS A 123 -11.89 5.99 -5.83
CA LYS A 123 -11.33 7.34 -5.83
C LYS A 123 -9.79 7.32 -5.71
N CYS A 124 -9.25 6.47 -4.86
CA CYS A 124 -7.81 6.38 -4.59
C CYS A 124 -6.97 5.82 -5.74
N ARG A 125 -7.57 5.10 -6.70
CA ARG A 125 -6.88 4.55 -7.88
C ARG A 125 -5.59 3.79 -7.52
N PHE A 126 -5.68 2.89 -6.53
CA PHE A 126 -4.54 2.05 -6.15
C PHE A 126 -4.08 1.16 -7.31
N SER A 127 -2.78 0.85 -7.34
CA SER A 127 -2.25 -0.14 -8.29
C SER A 127 -2.67 -1.57 -7.91
N PHE A 128 -2.82 -1.84 -6.62
CA PHE A 128 -3.24 -3.15 -6.11
C PHE A 128 -3.81 -3.04 -4.69
N LEU A 129 -4.77 -3.93 -4.36
CA LEU A 129 -5.35 -4.04 -3.03
C LEU A 129 -5.11 -5.45 -2.48
N HIS A 130 -4.55 -5.54 -1.28
CA HIS A 130 -4.55 -6.76 -0.49
C HIS A 130 -5.79 -6.76 0.40
N VAL A 131 -6.76 -7.62 0.07
CA VAL A 131 -8.07 -7.63 0.75
C VAL A 131 -8.14 -8.77 1.73
N PHE A 132 -8.42 -8.46 2.98
CA PHE A 132 -8.54 -9.41 4.08
C PHE A 132 -9.97 -9.34 4.68
N PRO A 133 -10.73 -10.44 4.69
CA PRO A 133 -11.89 -10.51 5.56
C PRO A 133 -11.41 -10.47 7.02
N TYR A 134 -12.07 -9.67 7.86
CA TYR A 134 -11.73 -9.61 9.28
C TYR A 134 -11.76 -11.02 9.90
N SER A 135 -10.65 -11.40 10.51
CA SER A 135 -10.48 -12.64 11.24
C SER A 135 -10.37 -12.37 12.74
N LEU A 136 -11.24 -13.00 13.50
CA LEU A 136 -11.27 -12.89 14.95
C LEU A 136 -9.97 -13.44 15.54
N ARG A 137 -9.30 -12.65 16.37
CA ARG A 137 -8.08 -13.04 17.09
C ARG A 137 -8.31 -12.87 18.58
N ASN A 138 -8.31 -13.97 19.31
CA ASN A 138 -8.50 -13.96 20.75
C ASN A 138 -7.52 -12.99 21.45
N GLY A 139 -8.00 -12.29 22.46
CA GLY A 139 -7.21 -11.32 23.23
C GLY A 139 -7.06 -9.95 22.56
N THR A 140 -7.82 -9.66 21.50
CA THR A 140 -7.90 -8.33 20.91
C THR A 140 -9.22 -7.64 21.23
N VAL A 141 -9.20 -6.32 21.42
CA VAL A 141 -10.43 -5.52 21.65
C VAL A 141 -11.49 -5.79 20.58
N ALA A 142 -11.08 -5.92 19.33
CA ALA A 142 -11.99 -6.18 18.21
C ALA A 142 -12.67 -7.57 18.31
N ALA A 143 -12.06 -8.56 18.96
CA ALA A 143 -12.68 -9.86 19.16
C ALA A 143 -13.84 -9.79 20.15
N ASP A 144 -13.75 -8.88 21.14
CA ASP A 144 -14.75 -8.70 22.20
C ASP A 144 -15.83 -7.67 21.81
N MET A 145 -15.69 -7.02 20.66
CA MET A 145 -16.71 -6.08 20.17
C MET A 145 -18.02 -6.81 19.84
N PRO A 146 -19.18 -6.23 20.18
CA PRO A 146 -20.48 -6.76 19.75
C PRO A 146 -20.68 -6.64 18.24
N CYS A 147 -21.73 -7.27 17.73
CA CYS A 147 -22.14 -7.19 16.32
C CYS A 147 -21.01 -7.63 15.36
N GLN A 148 -20.44 -8.79 15.62
CA GLN A 148 -19.53 -9.45 14.67
C GLN A 148 -20.27 -9.71 13.34
N ILE A 149 -19.59 -9.42 12.23
CA ILE A 149 -20.19 -9.57 10.91
C ILE A 149 -20.22 -11.05 10.50
N ASP A 150 -21.34 -11.44 9.89
CA ASP A 150 -21.52 -12.81 9.37
C ASP A 150 -20.40 -13.20 8.40
N PRO A 151 -19.86 -14.42 8.50
CA PRO A 151 -18.79 -14.89 7.60
C PRO A 151 -19.15 -14.84 6.11
N GLN A 152 -20.41 -15.04 5.74
CA GLN A 152 -20.84 -14.94 4.34
C GLN A 152 -20.80 -13.50 3.84
N ILE A 153 -21.22 -12.53 4.66
CA ILE A 153 -21.15 -11.09 4.34
C ILE A 153 -19.68 -10.69 4.17
N LYS A 154 -18.79 -11.09 5.10
CA LYS A 154 -17.34 -10.83 4.97
C LYS A 154 -16.78 -11.37 3.67
N LYS A 155 -17.16 -12.60 3.30
CA LYS A 155 -16.73 -13.24 2.05
C LYS A 155 -17.22 -12.48 0.82
N GLN A 156 -18.49 -12.05 0.79
CA GLN A 156 -19.07 -11.28 -0.31
C GLN A 156 -18.36 -9.92 -0.47
N ARG A 157 -18.15 -9.19 0.65
CA ARG A 157 -17.42 -7.91 0.64
C ARG A 157 -15.98 -8.09 0.15
N ALA A 158 -15.29 -9.13 0.62
CA ALA A 158 -13.93 -9.42 0.15
C ALA A 158 -13.91 -9.73 -1.36
N GLN A 159 -14.82 -10.55 -1.87
CA GLN A 159 -14.91 -10.86 -3.30
C GLN A 159 -15.17 -9.61 -4.15
N LYS A 160 -16.06 -8.71 -3.68
CA LYS A 160 -16.33 -7.43 -4.36
C LYS A 160 -15.08 -6.56 -4.45
N CYS A 161 -14.32 -6.45 -3.35
CA CYS A 161 -13.08 -5.66 -3.33
C CYS A 161 -11.93 -6.34 -4.10
N ILE A 162 -11.82 -7.67 -4.10
CA ILE A 162 -10.85 -8.41 -4.92
C ILE A 162 -11.13 -8.20 -6.42
N ALA A 163 -12.40 -8.23 -6.82
CA ALA A 163 -12.78 -7.92 -8.21
C ALA A 163 -12.43 -6.47 -8.59
N LEU A 164 -12.62 -5.52 -7.67
CA LEU A 164 -12.17 -4.14 -7.87
C LEU A 164 -10.65 -4.05 -7.99
N SER A 165 -9.91 -4.76 -7.13
CA SER A 165 -8.44 -4.81 -7.19
C SER A 165 -7.94 -5.28 -8.56
N GLY A 166 -8.56 -6.32 -9.15
CA GLY A 166 -8.25 -6.77 -10.50
C GLY A 166 -8.42 -5.67 -11.55
N LYS A 167 -9.56 -4.96 -11.53
CA LYS A 167 -9.82 -3.85 -12.45
C LYS A 167 -8.83 -2.68 -12.29
N LEU A 168 -8.49 -2.34 -11.05
CA LEU A 168 -7.51 -1.29 -10.76
C LEU A 168 -6.12 -1.69 -11.25
N TYR A 169 -5.75 -2.96 -11.06
CA TYR A 169 -4.47 -3.51 -11.50
C TYR A 169 -4.38 -3.51 -13.04
N ASP A 170 -5.42 -3.96 -13.74
CA ASP A 170 -5.47 -3.93 -15.22
C ASP A 170 -5.35 -2.49 -15.74
N THR A 171 -6.05 -1.54 -15.11
CA THR A 171 -5.96 -0.12 -15.45
C THR A 171 -4.54 0.42 -15.22
N TYR A 172 -3.92 0.04 -14.10
CA TYR A 172 -2.56 0.43 -13.78
C TYR A 172 -1.56 -0.16 -14.77
N GLN A 173 -1.65 -1.44 -15.11
CA GLN A 173 -0.76 -2.07 -16.09
C GLN A 173 -0.90 -1.47 -17.48
N THR A 174 -2.12 -1.14 -17.90
CA THR A 174 -2.38 -0.51 -19.21
C THR A 174 -1.62 0.81 -19.38
N GLN A 175 -1.36 1.55 -18.30
CA GLN A 175 -0.58 2.79 -18.34
C GLN A 175 0.90 2.57 -18.71
N TRP A 176 1.39 1.33 -18.60
CA TRP A 176 2.78 0.97 -18.88
C TRP A 176 3.00 0.44 -20.29
N ILE A 177 1.93 0.22 -21.07
CA ILE A 177 2.05 -0.22 -22.46
C ILE A 177 2.78 0.84 -23.28
N GLY A 178 3.86 0.45 -23.94
CA GLY A 178 4.72 1.34 -24.74
C GLY A 178 5.69 2.20 -23.93
N LYS A 179 5.81 1.96 -22.61
CA LYS A 179 6.80 2.64 -21.76
C LYS A 179 7.93 1.71 -21.37
N GLU A 180 9.08 2.30 -21.07
CA GLU A 180 10.21 1.58 -20.50
C GLU A 180 10.01 1.36 -18.98
N ALA A 181 10.45 0.21 -18.49
CA ALA A 181 10.46 -0.11 -17.07
C ALA A 181 11.83 -0.65 -16.66
N ASP A 182 12.34 -0.17 -15.54
CA ASP A 182 13.56 -0.70 -14.92
C ASP A 182 13.23 -1.95 -14.11
N VAL A 183 13.79 -3.10 -14.52
CA VAL A 183 13.43 -4.43 -14.01
C VAL A 183 14.63 -5.11 -13.37
N ILE A 184 14.47 -5.61 -12.14
CA ILE A 184 15.42 -6.56 -11.56
C ILE A 184 14.97 -7.97 -11.97
N VAL A 185 15.85 -8.66 -12.70
CA VAL A 185 15.61 -10.06 -13.09
C VAL A 185 15.90 -10.96 -11.88
N GLU A 186 14.89 -11.72 -11.48
CA GLU A 186 14.95 -12.59 -10.30
C GLU A 186 15.08 -14.07 -10.67
N GLN A 187 14.63 -14.41 -11.89
CA GLN A 187 14.68 -15.77 -12.42
C GLN A 187 15.08 -15.74 -13.90
N CYS A 188 16.11 -16.52 -14.24
CA CYS A 188 16.49 -16.78 -15.62
C CYS A 188 16.22 -18.25 -15.95
N LYS A 189 15.44 -18.51 -17.00
CA LYS A 189 15.17 -19.86 -17.52
C LYS A 189 15.36 -19.87 -19.03
N GLU A 190 15.52 -21.05 -19.63
CA GLU A 190 15.62 -21.21 -21.09
C GLU A 190 14.40 -20.66 -21.82
N GLU A 191 13.21 -20.71 -21.19
CA GLU A 191 11.94 -20.25 -21.74
C GLU A 191 11.67 -18.74 -21.51
N GLY A 192 12.62 -17.98 -20.92
CA GLY A 192 12.51 -16.57 -20.63
C GLY A 192 12.85 -16.20 -19.18
N SER A 193 13.01 -14.92 -18.95
CA SER A 193 13.37 -14.35 -17.64
C SER A 193 12.18 -13.68 -16.98
N LYS A 194 12.14 -13.71 -15.64
CA LYS A 194 11.09 -13.05 -14.85
C LYS A 194 11.72 -12.16 -13.79
N GLY A 195 11.05 -11.05 -13.51
CA GLY A 195 11.47 -10.13 -12.47
C GLY A 195 10.38 -9.12 -12.13
N HIS A 196 10.73 -8.14 -11.31
CA HIS A 196 9.84 -7.05 -10.93
C HIS A 196 10.40 -5.69 -11.32
N SER A 197 9.52 -4.83 -11.80
CA SER A 197 9.85 -3.43 -12.08
C SER A 197 10.13 -2.64 -10.80
N SER A 198 10.64 -1.42 -10.95
CA SER A 198 10.74 -0.46 -9.85
C SER A 198 9.39 -0.22 -9.17
N GLN A 199 8.31 -0.22 -9.92
CA GLN A 199 6.92 -0.05 -9.49
C GLN A 199 6.27 -1.34 -8.95
N TYR A 200 7.02 -2.45 -8.94
CA TYR A 200 6.61 -3.75 -8.38
C TYR A 200 5.56 -4.53 -9.20
N PHE A 201 5.34 -4.23 -10.46
CA PHE A 201 4.60 -5.16 -11.29
C PHE A 201 5.53 -6.24 -11.88
N PRO A 202 5.04 -7.49 -12.04
CA PRO A 202 5.84 -8.57 -12.60
C PRO A 202 6.05 -8.35 -14.09
N VAL A 203 7.25 -8.67 -14.56
CA VAL A 203 7.64 -8.59 -15.97
C VAL A 203 8.17 -9.95 -16.41
N THR A 204 7.72 -10.42 -17.58
CA THR A 204 8.27 -11.58 -18.26
C THR A 204 8.96 -11.12 -19.53
N ILE A 205 10.22 -11.51 -19.68
CA ILE A 205 11.06 -11.20 -20.84
C ILE A 205 11.26 -12.52 -21.58
N ALA A 206 10.77 -12.58 -22.82
CA ALA A 206 10.93 -13.73 -23.71
C ALA A 206 12.35 -13.83 -24.29
#